data_ebe914d3486eafd6437d74c8f93700d3
#
_entry.id   ebe914d3486eafd6437d74c8f93700d3
#
_cell.length_a   1.000
_cell.length_b   1.000
_cell.length_c   1.000
_cell.angle_alpha   90.00
_cell.angle_beta   90.00
_cell.angle_gamma   90.00
#
_symmetry.space_group_name_H-M   'P 1'
#
loop_
_entity.id
_entity.type
_entity.pdbx_description
1 polymer ?
#
loop_
_entity_poly.entity_id
_entity_poly.type
_entity_poly.pdbx_seq_one_letter_code
_entity_poly.pdbx_strand_id
1 'polypeptide(L)'
;MYENSAELAENKLLVLYVIKSLKQPISNTQLTEIILENNFINYFTLQQYISELEYSNFVKYIEKNEKKLISITDKGEKVLP
;
A
#
# COMPACT_ATOMS: atom_id res chain seq x y z
N MET A 1 -2.51 19.47 -10.14
CA MET A 1 -2.15 18.47 -11.16
C MET A 1 -3.00 17.23 -10.98
N TYR A 2 -3.51 16.71 -12.07
CA TYR A 2 -4.36 15.53 -12.02
C TYR A 2 -3.62 14.32 -12.54
N GLU A 3 -3.70 13.23 -11.79
CA GLU A 3 -3.36 11.94 -12.34
C GLU A 3 -4.60 11.46 -13.09
N ASN A 4 -4.42 10.82 -14.24
CA ASN A 4 -5.54 10.19 -14.90
C ASN A 4 -5.89 8.89 -14.17
N SER A 5 -7.08 8.34 -14.42
CA SER A 5 -7.57 7.17 -13.71
C SER A 5 -6.67 5.94 -13.85
N ALA A 6 -6.10 5.75 -15.04
CA ALA A 6 -5.22 4.60 -15.27
C ALA A 6 -3.92 4.71 -14.46
N GLU A 7 -3.33 5.91 -14.43
CA GLU A 7 -2.11 6.15 -13.68
C GLU A 7 -2.32 5.98 -12.18
N LEU A 8 -3.44 6.50 -11.69
CA LEU A 8 -3.80 6.34 -10.29
C LEU A 8 -3.95 4.86 -9.92
N ALA A 9 -4.65 4.10 -10.77
CA ALA A 9 -4.83 2.67 -10.52
C ALA A 9 -3.50 1.92 -10.53
N GLU A 10 -2.61 2.25 -11.48
CA GLU A 10 -1.30 1.61 -11.56
C GLU A 10 -0.47 1.88 -10.32
N ASN A 11 -0.49 3.12 -9.81
CA ASN A 11 0.27 3.48 -8.63
C ASN A 11 -0.25 2.76 -7.38
N LYS A 12 -1.57 2.64 -7.25
CA LYS A 12 -2.14 1.89 -6.13
C LYS A 12 -1.81 0.42 -6.21
N LEU A 13 -1.85 -0.17 -7.40
CA LEU A 13 -1.49 -1.56 -7.60
C LEU A 13 -0.01 -1.80 -7.30
N LEU A 14 0.84 -0.83 -7.64
CA LEU A 14 2.26 -0.93 -7.31
C LEU A 14 2.46 -0.99 -5.79
N VAL A 15 1.79 -0.12 -5.05
CA VAL A 15 1.87 -0.12 -3.59
C VAL A 15 1.39 -1.47 -3.04
N LEU A 16 0.27 -1.95 -3.54
CA LEU A 16 -0.29 -3.23 -3.11
C LEU A 16 0.66 -4.39 -3.43
N TYR A 17 1.28 -4.37 -4.60
CA TYR A 17 2.24 -5.38 -4.99
C TYR A 17 3.46 -5.40 -4.06
N VAL A 18 3.95 -4.22 -3.69
CA VAL A 18 5.07 -4.12 -2.75
C VAL A 18 4.69 -4.77 -1.42
N ILE A 19 3.50 -4.47 -0.91
CA ILE A 19 3.02 -5.07 0.34
C ILE A 19 2.97 -6.60 0.22
N LYS A 20 2.44 -7.10 -0.88
CA LYS A 20 2.38 -8.54 -1.10
C LYS A 20 3.76 -9.17 -1.19
N SER A 21 4.69 -8.52 -1.86
CA SER A 21 6.03 -9.09 -2.09
C SER A 21 6.85 -9.22 -0.82
N LEU A 22 6.52 -8.44 0.21
CA LEU A 22 7.23 -8.53 1.49
C LEU A 22 6.87 -9.76 2.29
N LYS A 23 5.76 -10.39 1.99
CA LYS A 23 5.30 -11.67 2.57
C LYS A 23 5.10 -11.65 4.08
N GLN A 24 5.09 -10.47 4.68
CA GLN A 24 4.83 -10.30 6.11
C GLN A 24 4.27 -8.90 6.35
N PRO A 25 3.50 -8.72 7.41
CA PRO A 25 3.02 -7.40 7.75
C PRO A 25 4.16 -6.42 7.99
N ILE A 26 3.95 -5.17 7.64
CA ILE A 26 4.97 -4.13 7.71
C ILE A 26 4.34 -2.84 8.25
N SER A 27 5.12 -2.06 8.99
CA SER A 27 4.63 -0.78 9.48
C SER A 27 4.50 0.22 8.34
N ASN A 28 3.63 1.22 8.52
CA ASN A 28 3.47 2.29 7.54
C ASN A 28 4.81 3.00 7.30
N THR A 29 5.57 3.25 8.37
CA THR A 29 6.87 3.92 8.26
C THR A 29 7.84 3.14 7.39
N GLN A 30 7.94 1.83 7.61
CA GLN A 30 8.82 0.99 6.80
C GLN A 30 8.39 0.92 5.35
N LEU A 31 7.08 0.77 5.12
CA LEU A 31 6.54 0.74 3.76
C LEU A 31 6.81 2.06 3.05
N THR A 32 6.61 3.17 3.75
CA THR A 32 6.87 4.50 3.21
C THR A 32 8.33 4.66 2.80
N GLU A 33 9.26 4.25 3.66
CA GLU A 33 10.67 4.31 3.34
C GLU A 33 11.02 3.52 2.09
N ILE A 34 10.50 2.31 1.97
CA ILE A 34 10.77 1.45 0.82
C ILE A 34 10.26 2.11 -0.47
N ILE A 35 9.04 2.61 -0.45
CA ILE A 35 8.42 3.14 -1.66
C ILE A 35 9.02 4.48 -2.05
N LEU A 36 9.24 5.38 -1.10
CA LEU A 36 9.82 6.70 -1.42
C LEU A 36 11.26 6.57 -1.92
N GLU A 37 11.99 5.58 -1.44
CA GLU A 37 13.37 5.37 -1.86
C GLU A 37 13.47 4.89 -3.31
N ASN A 38 12.49 4.11 -3.77
CA ASN A 38 12.56 3.43 -5.06
C ASN A 38 11.54 3.91 -6.09
N ASN A 39 10.67 4.85 -5.75
CA ASN A 39 9.58 5.29 -6.63
C ASN A 39 9.41 6.80 -6.60
N PHE A 40 8.62 7.31 -7.53
CA PHE A 40 8.39 8.74 -7.69
C PHE A 40 7.10 9.22 -7.02
N ILE A 41 6.56 8.44 -6.10
CA ILE A 41 5.35 8.80 -5.36
C ILE A 41 5.79 9.63 -4.15
N ASN A 42 5.19 10.80 -3.94
CA ASN A 42 5.54 11.60 -2.78
C ASN A 42 4.81 11.06 -1.53
N TYR A 43 5.26 11.52 -0.37
CA TYR A 43 4.76 11.03 0.91
C TYR A 43 3.24 11.15 1.04
N PHE A 44 2.69 12.33 0.75
CA PHE A 44 1.27 12.55 0.96
C PHE A 44 0.41 11.72 0.02
N THR A 45 0.83 11.61 -1.24
CA THR A 45 0.13 10.79 -2.21
C THR A 45 0.16 9.32 -1.80
N LEU A 46 1.30 8.84 -1.31
CA LEU A 46 1.44 7.48 -0.83
C LEU A 46 0.48 7.20 0.34
N GLN A 47 0.43 8.11 1.31
CA GLN A 47 -0.47 7.93 2.45
C GLN A 47 -1.93 7.91 2.00
N GLN A 48 -2.28 8.71 1.02
CA GLN A 48 -3.62 8.68 0.44
C GLN A 48 -3.90 7.34 -0.22
N TYR A 49 -2.95 6.79 -0.97
CA TYR A 49 -3.13 5.47 -1.60
C TYR A 49 -3.33 4.39 -0.55
N ILE A 50 -2.54 4.40 0.51
CA ILE A 50 -2.68 3.42 1.58
C ILE A 50 -4.07 3.51 2.22
N SER A 51 -4.55 4.73 2.49
CA SER A 51 -5.89 4.92 3.03
C SER A 51 -6.98 4.40 2.10
N GLU A 52 -6.83 4.62 0.80
CA GLU A 52 -7.81 4.14 -0.18
C GLU A 52 -7.77 2.62 -0.31
N LEU A 53 -6.59 2.03 -0.24
CA LEU A 53 -6.48 0.58 -0.25
C LEU A 53 -7.13 -0.04 1.00
N GLU A 54 -6.98 0.60 2.13
CA GLU A 54 -7.64 0.16 3.35
C GLU A 54 -9.16 0.30 3.23
N TYR A 55 -9.62 1.43 2.73
CA TYR A 55 -11.06 1.68 2.54
C TYR A 55 -11.69 0.63 1.62
N SER A 56 -10.97 0.21 0.59
CA SER A 56 -11.43 -0.81 -0.34
C SER A 56 -11.24 -2.23 0.19
N ASN A 57 -10.69 -2.39 1.37
CA ASN A 57 -10.41 -3.68 2.00
C ASN A 57 -9.36 -4.52 1.26
N PHE A 58 -8.48 -3.89 0.54
CA PHE A 58 -7.35 -4.58 -0.10
C PHE A 58 -6.19 -4.76 0.87
N VAL A 59 -6.08 -3.87 1.87
CA VAL A 59 -5.15 -4.03 2.97
C VAL A 59 -5.89 -3.78 4.27
N LYS A 60 -5.30 -4.22 5.37
CA LYS A 60 -5.83 -3.98 6.70
C LYS A 60 -4.67 -3.69 7.64
N TYR A 61 -4.96 -2.98 8.71
CA TYR A 61 -4.02 -2.83 9.82
C TYR A 61 -4.27 -3.95 10.81
N ILE A 62 -3.20 -4.57 11.24
CA ILE A 62 -3.24 -5.54 12.33
C ILE A 62 -2.36 -5.02 13.45
N GLU A 63 -2.63 -5.45 14.67
CA GLU A 63 -1.83 -5.08 15.82
C GLU A 63 -1.05 -6.30 16.28
N LYS A 64 0.26 -6.15 16.39
CA LYS A 64 1.14 -7.22 16.81
C LYS A 64 2.24 -6.64 17.69
N ASN A 65 2.37 -7.15 18.91
CA ASN A 65 3.35 -6.64 19.87
C ASN A 65 3.24 -5.12 20.07
N GLU A 66 2.00 -4.63 20.19
CA GLU A 66 1.67 -3.21 20.36
C GLU A 66 2.04 -2.32 19.18
N LYS A 67 2.31 -2.91 18.03
CA LYS A 67 2.62 -2.18 16.79
C LYS A 67 1.52 -2.38 15.78
N LYS A 68 1.18 -1.31 15.07
CA LYS A 68 0.24 -1.38 13.95
C LYS A 68 0.99 -1.72 12.68
N LEU A 69 0.58 -2.79 12.04
CA LEU A 69 1.22 -3.28 10.82
C LEU A 69 0.20 -3.38 9.71
N ILE A 70 0.64 -3.15 8.48
CA ILE A 70 -0.19 -3.26 7.28
C ILE A 70 -0.03 -4.66 6.72
N SER A 71 -1.14 -5.29 6.40
CA SER A 71 -1.16 -6.62 5.81
C SER A 71 -2.09 -6.64 4.61
N ILE A 72 -1.74 -7.36 3.56
CA ILE A 72 -2.62 -7.53 2.41
C ILE A 72 -3.74 -8.50 2.79
N THR A 73 -4.94 -8.24 2.29
CA THR A 73 -6.09 -9.13 2.51
C THR A 73 -6.21 -10.12 1.36
N ASP A 74 -7.05 -11.15 1.54
CA ASP A 74 -7.36 -12.08 0.45
C ASP A 74 -7.91 -11.34 -0.76
N LYS A 75 -8.78 -10.36 -0.51
CA LYS A 75 -9.33 -9.52 -1.59
C LYS A 75 -8.23 -8.77 -2.30
N GLY A 76 -7.27 -8.22 -1.55
CA GLY A 76 -6.13 -7.51 -2.14
C GLY A 76 -5.27 -8.42 -3.00
N GLU A 77 -5.04 -9.65 -2.55
CA GLU A 77 -4.25 -10.59 -3.35
C GLU A 77 -4.93 -10.95 -4.66
N LYS A 78 -6.26 -11.02 -4.66
CA LYS A 78 -7.02 -11.39 -5.85
C LYS A 78 -7.01 -10.33 -6.94
N VAL A 79 -6.77 -9.06 -6.62
CA VAL A 79 -6.72 -8.01 -7.65
C VAL A 79 -5.36 -7.91 -8.31
N LEU A 80 -4.36 -8.60 -7.80
CA LEU A 80 -3.03 -8.62 -8.40
C LEU A 80 -2.90 -9.77 -9.37
N PRO A 81 -2.16 -9.56 -10.48
CA PRO A 81 -1.92 -10.63 -11.45
C PRO A 81 -1.04 -11.73 -10.87
#